data_38e55fe231b580f5b3eb233ce6b2c207
#
_entry.id   38e55fe231b580f5b3eb233ce6b2c207
#
_cell.length_a   1.000
_cell.length_b   1.000
_cell.length_c   1.000
_cell.angle_alpha   90.00
_cell.angle_beta   90.00
_cell.angle_gamma   90.00
#
_symmetry.space_group_name_H-M   'P 1'
#
loop_
_entity.id
_entity.type
_entity.pdbx_description
1 polymer ?
#
loop_
_entity_poly.entity_id
_entity_poly.type
_entity_poly.pdbx_seq_one_letter_code
_entity_poly.pdbx_strand_id
1 'polypeptide(L)' 'MQPGDLLFYGGGGGINHVALYIGDGEVVHASTEKTGIKTSPYNYRKPVKIVSLLS' A
#
# COMPACT_ATOMS: atom_id res chain seq x y z
N MET A 1 9.15 -7.94 3.15
CA MET A 1 8.71 -6.59 2.78
C MET A 1 9.60 -5.58 3.46
N GLN A 2 10.03 -4.58 2.75
CA GLN A 2 10.91 -3.58 3.35
C GLN A 2 10.50 -2.21 2.89
N PRO A 3 10.92 -1.17 3.58
CA PRO A 3 10.52 0.19 3.22
C PRO A 3 10.87 0.49 1.77
N GLY A 4 9.93 1.09 1.06
CA GLY A 4 10.08 1.34 -0.35
C GLY A 4 9.33 0.38 -1.23
N ASP A 5 8.79 -0.68 -0.68
CA ASP A 5 8.00 -1.62 -1.47
C ASP A 5 6.62 -1.05 -1.73
N LEU A 6 6.08 -1.36 -2.90
CA LEU A 6 4.72 -0.96 -3.24
C LEU A 6 3.78 -2.12 -3.02
N LEU A 7 2.67 -1.86 -2.35
CA LEU A 7 1.64 -2.85 -2.12
C LEU A 7 0.41 -2.47 -2.92
N PHE A 8 -0.10 -3.43 -3.67
CA PHE A 8 -1.26 -3.22 -4.52
C PHE A 8 -2.45 -3.92 -3.92
N TYR A 9 -3.55 -3.23 -3.79
CA TYR A 9 -4.77 -3.76 -3.20
C TYR A 9 -5.86 -3.74 -4.24
N GLY A 10 -6.78 -4.68 -4.14
CA GLY A 10 -7.85 -4.70 -5.10
C GLY A 10 -8.98 -5.58 -4.66
N GLY A 11 -10.02 -5.59 -5.45
CA GLY A 11 -11.17 -6.43 -5.21
C GLY A 11 -11.41 -7.34 -6.40
N GLY A 12 -12.61 -7.74 -6.59
CA GLY A 12 -12.95 -8.67 -7.63
C GLY A 12 -12.69 -8.15 -9.03
N GLY A 13 -12.57 -6.88 -9.21
CA GLY A 13 -12.35 -6.30 -10.52
C GLY A 13 -10.90 -5.99 -10.84
N GLY A 14 -9.98 -6.30 -9.94
CA GLY A 14 -8.58 -6.04 -10.20
C GLY A 14 -8.01 -5.05 -9.21
N ILE A 15 -6.82 -4.56 -9.51
CA ILE A 15 -6.12 -3.65 -8.61
C ILE A 15 -6.70 -2.27 -8.72
N ASN A 16 -7.09 -1.70 -7.58
CA ASN A 16 -7.68 -0.37 -7.59
C ASN A 16 -7.06 0.56 -6.54
N HIS A 17 -5.98 0.16 -5.90
CA HIS A 17 -5.36 0.99 -4.88
C HIS A 17 -3.91 0.59 -4.71
N VAL A 18 -3.05 1.54 -4.43
CA VAL A 18 -1.64 1.26 -4.19
C VAL A 18 -1.19 2.05 -2.98
N ALA A 19 -0.28 1.49 -2.20
CA ALA A 19 0.28 2.14 -1.05
C ALA A 19 1.77 1.85 -0.97
N LEU A 20 2.50 2.71 -0.30
CA LEU A 20 3.94 2.58 -0.14
C LEU A 20 4.25 2.10 1.27
N TYR A 21 5.04 1.04 1.37
CA TYR A 21 5.42 0.53 2.66
C TYR A 21 6.54 1.40 3.25
N ILE A 22 6.36 1.85 4.48
CA ILE A 22 7.33 2.73 5.12
C ILE A 22 8.01 2.08 6.30
N GLY A 23 7.74 0.80 6.54
CA GLY A 23 8.35 0.11 7.66
C GLY A 23 7.41 0.01 8.84
N ASP A 24 7.81 -0.76 9.84
CA ASP A 24 7.01 -0.94 11.06
C ASP A 24 5.61 -1.47 10.79
N GLY A 25 5.44 -2.18 9.69
CA GLY A 25 4.14 -2.74 9.37
C GLY A 25 3.13 -1.72 8.88
N GLU A 26 3.58 -0.55 8.42
CA GLU A 26 2.68 0.51 8.00
C GLU A 26 2.91 0.91 6.55
N VAL A 27 1.84 1.39 5.93
CA VAL A 27 1.91 1.88 4.56
C VAL A 27 1.32 3.28 4.50
N VAL A 28 1.78 4.06 3.53
CA VAL A 28 1.24 5.36 3.22
C VAL A 28 0.38 5.22 1.99
N HIS A 29 -0.87 5.64 2.09
CA HIS A 29 -1.79 5.51 0.98
C HIS A 29 -1.55 6.58 -0.06
N ALA A 30 -1.68 6.19 -1.31
CA ALA A 30 -1.56 7.14 -2.40
C ALA A 30 -2.86 7.87 -2.67
N SER A 31 -3.90 7.48 -2.02
CA SER A 31 -5.18 8.12 -2.21
C SER A 31 -5.18 9.45 -1.52
N THR A 32 -5.54 10.49 -2.21
CA THR A 32 -5.40 11.80 -1.64
C THR A 32 -6.62 12.63 -1.77
N GLU A 33 -7.76 12.06 -1.71
CA GLU A 33 -8.93 12.82 -1.98
C GLU A 33 -9.10 13.97 -1.05
N LYS A 34 -9.78 13.76 0.05
CA LYS A 34 -10.05 14.86 0.94
C LYS A 34 -9.18 14.83 2.15
N THR A 35 -8.73 13.69 2.54
CA THR A 35 -8.00 13.58 3.78
C THR A 35 -6.52 13.66 3.59
N GLY A 36 -6.05 13.72 2.36
CA GLY A 36 -4.63 13.80 2.13
C GLY A 36 -3.93 12.47 2.40
N ILE A 37 -2.68 12.55 2.80
CA ILE A 37 -1.87 11.39 3.03
C ILE A 37 -2.18 10.81 4.41
N LYS A 38 -2.26 9.49 4.48
CA LYS A 38 -2.64 8.84 5.70
C LYS A 38 -1.93 7.50 5.77
N THR A 39 -1.60 7.05 6.96
CA THR A 39 -0.95 5.77 7.14
C THR A 39 -1.93 4.76 7.71
N SER A 40 -1.66 3.50 7.42
CA SER A 40 -2.47 2.39 7.93
C SER A 40 -1.59 1.17 8.09
N PRO A 41 -2.01 0.18 8.88
CA PRO A 41 -1.28 -1.09 8.91
C PRO A 41 -1.29 -1.71 7.52
N TYR A 42 -0.18 -2.35 7.12
CA TYR A 42 -0.09 -2.90 5.78
C TYR A 42 -1.17 -3.95 5.53
N ASN A 43 -1.64 -4.59 6.58
CA ASN A 43 -2.61 -5.67 6.43
C ASN A 43 -4.03 -5.23 6.75
N TYR A 44 -4.31 -3.92 6.67
CA TYR A 44 -5.68 -3.47 6.87
C TYR A 44 -6.60 -4.06 5.81
N ARG A 45 -6.04 -4.41 4.66
CA ARG A 45 -6.68 -5.20 3.63
C ARG A 45 -5.63 -6.18 3.16
N LYS A 46 -6.04 -7.24 2.54
CA LYS A 46 -5.10 -8.22 2.04
C LYS A 46 -4.49 -7.72 0.73
N PRO A 47 -3.19 -7.45 0.69
CA PRO A 47 -2.60 -7.00 -0.57
C PRO A 47 -2.62 -8.12 -1.60
N VAL A 48 -2.87 -7.77 -2.85
CA VAL A 48 -2.90 -8.76 -3.91
C VAL A 48 -1.54 -8.89 -4.58
N LYS A 49 -0.69 -7.89 -4.43
CA LYS A 49 0.63 -7.94 -5.04
C LYS A 49 1.57 -7.00 -4.32
N ILE A 50 2.83 -7.38 -4.20
CA ILE A 50 3.85 -6.54 -3.61
C ILE A 50 5.00 -6.45 -4.59
N VAL A 51 5.44 -5.24 -4.91
CA VAL A 51 6.52 -5.00 -5.84
C VAL A 51 7.65 -4.30 -5.11
N SER A 52 8.83 -4.88 -5.18
CA SER A 52 9.98 -4.30 -4.52
C SER A 52 10.69 -3.37 -5.48
N LEU A 53 10.84 -2.13 -5.07
CA LEU A 53 11.48 -1.13 -5.90
C LEU A 53 12.96 -1.04 -5.66
N LEU A 54 13.42 -1.47 -4.51
CA LEU A 54 14.79 -1.24 -4.11
C LEU A 54 15.67 -2.47 -4.14
N SER A 55 15.17 -3.56 -4.56
CA SER A 55 16.00 -4.77 -4.53
C SER A 55 16.55 -5.15 -5.88
#